data_2330b5e469087812942356475cab8321
#
_entry.id   2330b5e469087812942356475cab8321
#
_cell.length_a   1.000
_cell.length_b   1.000
_cell.length_c   1.000
_cell.angle_alpha   90.00
_cell.angle_beta   90.00
_cell.angle_gamma   90.00
#
_symmetry.space_group_name_H-M   'P 1'
#
loop_
_entity.id
_entity.type
_entity.pdbx_description
1 polymer ?
#
loop_
_entity_poly.entity_id
_entity_poly.type
_entity_poly.pdbx_seq_one_letter_code
_entity_poly.pdbx_strand_id
1 'polypeptide(L)'
;MQAIRNSIGMRTLKTAFAIFVCIFIYVILRVIDESTGLYESAAPTFRFSDWYNPFYASIATAYSMHATKKQSVSMAENRVVASFIGGIIGILLTVIYNLISKSCGFNGWPNLSSQEYRVVDYIVPYLLVAIFSILVIVVGNLLNKKPAIFVSVLTFLSITVNPMNMLVTRYGSMDYYGIFGETLFGLNRIASTVIGVLIALFINIYIHTPHSAKNNNILFAIGIEGIFYKEEDLVNSFSSYKVKRMTDSGAKLTLFTTRTPATFMHLVDSITINVPIICMSGAALYDSKEKKYLDLEKISYSDSVIIDKYLDSLNVVPFKNYIIDNVLYTYVKSIENIGAKLYAESKKNAPYCNFFIGDTPKEESPLYYLLVERVENVDNIINTIKNSELNDIVTIQIYDVFDNSRIVPELRYIKLYSKKILDLRIVKNYLEENKLKLAGISTAEISDYLFNISDYKISTINNADENIKYCKSYYDVLKQISTMYYSKKYQEKE
;
A
#
# COMPACT_ATOMS: atom_id res chain seq x y z
N MET A 1 7.14 18.03 21.80
CA MET A 1 8.34 17.28 21.42
C MET A 1 8.04 15.85 20.92
N GLN A 2 7.18 15.07 21.59
CA GLN A 2 6.85 13.69 21.18
C GLN A 2 6.13 13.62 19.81
N ALA A 3 5.27 14.57 19.50
CA ALA A 3 4.57 14.69 18.21
C ALA A 3 5.56 14.98 17.05
N ILE A 4 6.55 15.82 17.25
CA ILE A 4 7.59 16.15 16.26
C ILE A 4 8.50 14.93 16.02
N ARG A 5 8.86 14.21 17.08
CA ARG A 5 9.67 12.97 16.98
C ARG A 5 8.97 11.86 16.21
N ASN A 6 7.64 11.83 16.25
CA ASN A 6 6.83 10.84 15.52
C ASN A 6 6.59 11.21 14.04
N SER A 7 6.76 12.50 13.66
CA SER A 7 6.56 12.97 12.29
C SER A 7 7.84 12.92 11.43
N ILE A 8 9.02 12.92 12.05
CA ILE A 8 10.31 12.87 11.35
C ILE A 8 10.66 11.40 11.06
N GLY A 9 10.26 10.93 9.89
CA GLY A 9 10.64 9.59 9.41
C GLY A 9 12.10 9.53 8.96
N MET A 10 12.66 8.32 8.95
CA MET A 10 14.05 8.06 8.51
C MET A 10 14.30 8.53 7.06
N ARG A 11 13.27 8.51 6.20
CA ARG A 11 13.37 9.07 4.85
C ARG A 11 13.66 10.57 4.89
N THR A 12 12.96 11.33 5.74
CA THR A 12 13.15 12.77 5.89
C THR A 12 14.58 13.10 6.35
N LEU A 13 15.08 12.36 7.35
CA LEU A 13 16.45 12.52 7.84
C LEU A 13 17.50 12.21 6.77
N LYS A 14 17.34 11.10 6.04
CA LYS A 14 18.22 10.74 4.93
C LYS A 14 18.22 11.80 3.83
N THR A 15 17.03 12.31 3.47
CA THR A 15 16.92 13.35 2.45
C THR A 15 17.58 14.65 2.88
N ALA A 16 17.34 15.08 4.12
CA ALA A 16 17.99 16.27 4.68
C ALA A 16 19.52 16.12 4.73
N PHE A 17 20.01 14.96 5.18
CA PHE A 17 21.43 14.66 5.21
C PHE A 17 22.04 14.63 3.80
N ALA A 18 21.36 14.06 2.82
CA ALA A 18 21.83 14.01 1.45
C ALA A 18 21.89 15.41 0.80
N ILE A 19 20.90 16.27 1.07
CA ILE A 19 20.93 17.68 0.65
C ILE A 19 22.11 18.40 1.32
N PHE A 20 22.31 18.18 2.61
CA PHE A 20 23.46 18.75 3.33
C PHE A 20 24.79 18.34 2.68
N VAL A 21 24.96 17.07 2.33
CA VAL A 21 26.16 16.58 1.63
C VAL A 21 26.35 17.28 0.28
N CYS A 22 25.26 17.47 -0.50
CA CYS A 22 25.34 18.22 -1.76
C CYS A 22 25.83 19.66 -1.56
N ILE A 23 25.32 20.36 -0.55
CA ILE A 23 25.73 21.73 -0.24
C ILE A 23 27.16 21.75 0.28
N PHE A 24 27.53 20.79 1.13
CA PHE A 24 28.85 20.69 1.72
C PHE A 24 29.95 20.45 0.67
N ILE A 25 29.71 19.64 -0.34
CA ILE A 25 30.60 19.46 -1.48
C ILE A 25 30.89 20.80 -2.15
N TYR A 26 29.87 21.63 -2.36
CA TYR A 26 30.07 22.96 -2.95
C TYR A 26 30.98 23.86 -2.07
N VAL A 27 30.74 23.82 -0.76
CA VAL A 27 31.59 24.60 0.19
C VAL A 27 33.04 24.14 0.12
N ILE A 28 33.26 22.81 0.05
CA ILE A 28 34.65 22.28 -0.10
C ILE A 28 35.28 22.78 -1.41
N LEU A 29 34.57 22.72 -2.53
CA LEU A 29 35.08 23.21 -3.81
C LEU A 29 35.41 24.70 -3.75
N ARG A 30 34.61 25.51 -3.07
CA ARG A 30 34.89 26.94 -2.84
C ARG A 30 36.16 27.16 -2.01
N VAL A 31 36.36 26.39 -0.94
CA VAL A 31 37.57 26.46 -0.12
C VAL A 31 38.81 26.07 -0.94
N ILE A 32 38.70 25.08 -1.81
CA ILE A 32 39.79 24.69 -2.71
C ILE A 32 40.10 25.84 -3.69
N ASP A 33 39.10 26.46 -4.28
CA ASP A 33 39.31 27.59 -5.19
C ASP A 33 39.96 28.77 -4.49
N GLU A 34 39.61 29.06 -3.23
CA GLU A 34 40.27 30.10 -2.42
C GLU A 34 41.72 29.74 -2.09
N SER A 35 41.96 28.50 -1.66
CA SER A 35 43.29 28.05 -1.27
C SER A 35 44.30 27.98 -2.43
N THR A 36 43.77 27.78 -3.64
CA THR A 36 44.56 27.72 -4.89
C THR A 36 44.77 29.09 -5.54
N GLY A 37 44.25 30.19 -4.94
CA GLY A 37 44.33 31.54 -5.50
C GLY A 37 43.51 31.77 -6.76
N LEU A 38 42.68 30.77 -7.16
CA LEU A 38 41.81 30.84 -8.33
C LEU A 38 40.67 31.89 -8.16
N TYR A 39 40.46 32.32 -6.93
CA TYR A 39 39.40 33.29 -6.61
C TYR A 39 39.85 34.75 -6.86
N GLU A 40 41.11 35.07 -6.68
CA GLU A 40 41.67 36.43 -6.81
C GLU A 40 42.15 36.76 -8.23
N SER A 41 42.27 35.77 -9.10
CA SER A 41 42.72 35.96 -10.47
C SER A 41 41.69 36.77 -11.30
N ALA A 42 42.14 37.89 -11.85
CA ALA A 42 41.35 38.73 -12.76
C ALA A 42 41.10 38.07 -14.14
N ALA A 43 41.88 37.02 -14.47
CA ALA A 43 41.70 36.24 -15.69
C ALA A 43 40.58 35.18 -15.49
N PRO A 44 39.94 34.71 -16.56
CA PRO A 44 38.95 33.65 -16.50
C PRO A 44 39.63 32.31 -16.23
N THR A 45 40.05 32.12 -14.98
CA THR A 45 40.63 30.86 -14.52
C THR A 45 39.54 29.86 -14.22
N PHE A 46 39.80 28.61 -14.56
CA PHE A 46 38.95 27.48 -14.25
C PHE A 46 38.78 27.36 -12.73
N ARG A 47 37.53 27.41 -12.25
CA ARG A 47 37.21 27.22 -10.84
C ARG A 47 36.44 25.90 -10.70
N PHE A 48 36.80 25.09 -9.71
CA PHE A 48 36.12 23.82 -9.42
C PHE A 48 34.70 24.03 -9.01
N SER A 49 34.37 25.08 -8.22
CA SER A 49 33.02 25.41 -7.80
C SER A 49 32.09 25.78 -8.94
N ASP A 50 32.60 26.24 -10.08
CA ASP A 50 31.77 26.60 -11.23
C ASP A 50 31.19 25.37 -11.96
N TRP A 51 31.85 24.21 -11.80
CA TRP A 51 31.39 22.95 -12.41
C TRP A 51 30.37 22.19 -11.61
N TYR A 52 30.02 22.65 -10.41
CA TYR A 52 29.08 22.00 -9.54
C TYR A 52 28.03 22.98 -9.02
N ASN A 53 26.77 22.75 -9.37
CA ASN A 53 25.66 23.55 -8.87
C ASN A 53 24.90 22.79 -7.77
N PRO A 54 25.02 23.22 -6.48
CA PRO A 54 24.41 22.53 -5.35
C PRO A 54 22.88 22.55 -5.40
N PHE A 55 22.26 23.54 -6.06
CA PHE A 55 20.82 23.64 -6.22
C PHE A 55 20.27 22.46 -7.05
N TYR A 56 20.87 22.21 -8.22
CA TYR A 56 20.45 21.12 -9.08
C TYR A 56 20.74 19.74 -8.50
N ALA A 57 21.88 19.60 -7.84
CA ALA A 57 22.23 18.37 -7.14
C ALA A 57 21.25 18.09 -6.00
N SER A 58 20.92 19.09 -5.18
CA SER A 58 19.97 18.95 -4.06
C SER A 58 18.55 18.57 -4.52
N ILE A 59 18.06 19.19 -5.58
CA ILE A 59 16.74 18.82 -6.17
C ILE A 59 16.76 17.38 -6.69
N ALA A 60 17.82 17.00 -7.40
CA ALA A 60 17.97 15.66 -7.92
C ALA A 60 18.03 14.61 -6.81
N THR A 61 18.77 14.93 -5.74
CA THR A 61 18.86 14.12 -4.53
C THR A 61 17.51 13.93 -3.85
N ALA A 62 16.79 15.02 -3.60
CA ALA A 62 15.46 14.97 -2.96
C ALA A 62 14.44 14.15 -3.79
N TYR A 63 14.46 14.32 -5.10
CA TYR A 63 13.59 13.59 -6.02
C TYR A 63 13.90 12.08 -6.07
N SER A 64 15.17 11.70 -6.01
CA SER A 64 15.62 10.30 -6.10
C SER A 64 15.53 9.54 -4.79
N MET A 65 15.33 10.22 -3.66
CA MET A 65 15.26 9.60 -2.34
C MET A 65 13.88 8.99 -2.07
N HIS A 66 13.78 7.67 -2.14
CA HIS A 66 12.57 6.91 -1.87
C HIS A 66 12.73 5.93 -0.70
N ALA A 67 11.60 5.38 -0.24
CA ALA A 67 11.58 4.48 0.92
C ALA A 67 12.29 3.15 0.66
N THR A 68 12.24 2.64 -0.57
CA THR A 68 12.88 1.37 -0.96
C THR A 68 14.02 1.62 -1.94
N LYS A 69 15.05 0.74 -1.91
CA LYS A 69 16.16 0.77 -2.86
C LYS A 69 15.66 0.70 -4.31
N LYS A 70 14.73 -0.23 -4.61
CA LYS A 70 14.19 -0.42 -5.95
C LYS A 70 13.51 0.83 -6.50
N GLN A 71 12.69 1.51 -5.69
CA GLN A 71 12.04 2.76 -6.07
C GLN A 71 13.06 3.89 -6.26
N SER A 72 14.06 3.99 -5.38
CA SER A 72 15.12 5.01 -5.53
C SER A 72 15.93 4.81 -6.80
N VAL A 73 16.28 3.58 -7.16
CA VAL A 73 17.01 3.28 -8.41
C VAL A 73 16.15 3.64 -9.62
N SER A 74 14.89 3.25 -9.65
CA SER A 74 13.98 3.58 -10.77
C SER A 74 13.77 5.09 -10.94
N MET A 75 13.62 5.84 -9.83
CA MET A 75 13.49 7.29 -9.88
C MET A 75 14.81 7.98 -10.26
N ALA A 76 15.94 7.45 -9.79
CA ALA A 76 17.28 7.90 -10.17
C ALA A 76 17.50 7.75 -11.68
N GLU A 77 17.19 6.58 -12.23
CA GLU A 77 17.27 6.32 -13.67
C GLU A 77 16.41 7.30 -14.47
N ASN A 78 15.15 7.46 -14.08
CA ASN A 78 14.25 8.40 -14.75
C ASN A 78 14.77 9.84 -14.68
N ARG A 79 15.39 10.25 -13.58
CA ARG A 79 15.95 11.58 -13.40
C ARG A 79 17.20 11.81 -14.28
N VAL A 80 18.07 10.83 -14.36
CA VAL A 80 19.28 10.89 -15.20
C VAL A 80 18.85 10.95 -16.68
N VAL A 81 18.03 10.01 -17.13
CA VAL A 81 17.53 9.97 -18.51
C VAL A 81 16.84 11.29 -18.89
N ALA A 82 15.99 11.80 -17.99
CA ALA A 82 15.32 13.08 -18.21
C ALA A 82 16.29 14.25 -18.41
N SER A 83 17.34 14.31 -17.59
CA SER A 83 18.35 15.38 -17.67
C SER A 83 19.18 15.28 -18.95
N PHE A 84 19.46 14.07 -19.42
CA PHE A 84 20.13 13.88 -20.71
C PHE A 84 19.25 14.29 -21.87
N ILE A 85 17.97 13.86 -21.91
CA ILE A 85 17.04 14.23 -23.00
C ILE A 85 16.88 15.75 -23.07
N GLY A 86 16.46 16.37 -21.97
CA GLY A 86 16.22 17.81 -21.93
C GLY A 86 17.50 18.61 -22.11
N GLY A 87 18.62 18.14 -21.54
CA GLY A 87 19.93 18.80 -21.60
C GLY A 87 20.51 18.79 -23.01
N ILE A 88 20.56 17.65 -23.67
CA ILE A 88 21.12 17.53 -25.02
C ILE A 88 20.30 18.34 -26.02
N ILE A 89 18.96 18.22 -25.98
CA ILE A 89 18.10 18.97 -26.89
C ILE A 89 18.24 20.48 -26.66
N GLY A 90 18.34 20.92 -25.39
CA GLY A 90 18.54 22.32 -25.03
C GLY A 90 19.89 22.87 -25.54
N ILE A 91 20.97 22.14 -25.30
CA ILE A 91 22.30 22.49 -25.79
C ILE A 91 22.34 22.56 -27.30
N LEU A 92 21.80 21.56 -28.00
CA LEU A 92 21.76 21.54 -29.47
C LEU A 92 20.99 22.73 -30.02
N LEU A 93 19.85 23.06 -29.45
CA LEU A 93 19.04 24.21 -29.90
C LEU A 93 19.80 25.51 -29.74
N THR A 94 20.41 25.78 -28.60
CA THR A 94 21.14 27.02 -28.34
C THR A 94 22.38 27.13 -29.19
N VAL A 95 23.18 26.06 -29.34
CA VAL A 95 24.40 26.04 -30.17
C VAL A 95 24.06 26.25 -31.66
N ILE A 96 23.08 25.51 -32.20
CA ILE A 96 22.68 25.64 -33.60
C ILE A 96 22.17 27.05 -33.88
N TYR A 97 21.34 27.61 -33.01
CA TYR A 97 20.83 28.97 -33.16
C TYR A 97 21.98 29.99 -33.13
N ASN A 98 22.94 29.89 -32.21
CA ASN A 98 24.07 30.78 -32.12
C ASN A 98 24.97 30.74 -33.37
N LEU A 99 25.21 29.54 -33.94
CA LEU A 99 25.97 29.38 -35.16
C LEU A 99 25.27 30.04 -36.36
N ILE A 100 23.94 29.84 -36.50
CA ILE A 100 23.16 30.42 -37.57
C ILE A 100 23.11 31.96 -37.43
N SER A 101 22.80 32.44 -36.21
CA SER A 101 22.71 33.88 -35.93
C SER A 101 24.01 34.62 -36.27
N LYS A 102 25.14 34.03 -35.84
CA LYS A 102 26.47 34.59 -36.13
C LYS A 102 26.75 34.66 -37.63
N SER A 103 26.33 33.64 -38.39
CA SER A 103 26.51 33.61 -39.84
C SER A 103 25.60 34.61 -40.56
N CYS A 104 24.45 34.95 -39.99
CA CYS A 104 23.49 35.90 -40.56
C CYS A 104 23.65 37.33 -40.04
N GLY A 105 24.61 37.61 -39.16
CA GLY A 105 24.83 38.94 -38.56
C GLY A 105 23.78 39.36 -37.53
N PHE A 106 23.03 38.40 -36.99
CA PHE A 106 22.06 38.63 -35.91
C PHE A 106 22.69 38.42 -34.54
N ASN A 107 22.04 38.96 -33.52
CA ASN A 107 22.38 38.66 -32.11
C ASN A 107 22.22 37.17 -31.82
N GLY A 108 23.10 36.61 -31.00
CA GLY A 108 23.03 35.21 -30.58
C GLY A 108 21.81 34.91 -29.69
N TRP A 109 21.84 33.79 -29.00
CA TRP A 109 20.75 33.42 -28.06
C TRP A 109 20.54 34.50 -26.99
N PRO A 110 19.29 34.94 -26.75
CA PRO A 110 19.03 36.09 -25.90
C PRO A 110 19.37 35.74 -24.44
N ASN A 111 20.23 36.56 -23.83
CA ASN A 111 20.58 36.49 -22.43
C ASN A 111 19.73 37.48 -21.64
N LEU A 112 18.93 37.01 -20.68
CA LEU A 112 18.04 37.83 -19.83
C LEU A 112 18.77 38.94 -19.07
N SER A 113 20.09 38.83 -18.91
CA SER A 113 20.91 39.81 -18.18
C SER A 113 21.49 40.92 -19.04
N SER A 114 21.38 40.83 -20.38
CA SER A 114 21.91 41.85 -21.30
C SER A 114 20.82 42.87 -21.70
N GLN A 115 21.08 44.16 -21.47
CA GLN A 115 20.19 45.25 -21.89
C GLN A 115 20.22 45.55 -23.38
N GLU A 116 21.01 44.81 -24.18
CA GLU A 116 21.28 45.08 -25.59
C GLU A 116 20.30 44.44 -26.58
N TYR A 117 19.44 43.49 -26.11
CA TYR A 117 18.49 42.78 -26.97
C TYR A 117 17.19 43.56 -27.15
N ARG A 118 16.72 43.67 -28.39
CA ARG A 118 15.41 44.20 -28.74
C ARG A 118 14.33 43.15 -28.49
N VAL A 119 13.07 43.58 -28.26
CA VAL A 119 11.95 42.66 -28.08
C VAL A 119 11.83 41.64 -29.22
N VAL A 120 12.12 42.06 -30.44
CA VAL A 120 12.09 41.21 -31.66
C VAL A 120 13.10 40.07 -31.59
N ASP A 121 14.25 40.26 -30.92
CA ASP A 121 15.31 39.24 -30.81
C ASP A 121 14.90 38.06 -29.93
N TYR A 122 13.86 38.21 -29.10
CA TYR A 122 13.31 37.14 -28.27
C TYR A 122 12.23 36.31 -28.98
N ILE A 123 11.54 36.84 -29.99
CA ILE A 123 10.38 36.18 -30.61
C ILE A 123 10.78 34.84 -31.25
N VAL A 124 11.80 34.86 -32.10
CA VAL A 124 12.23 33.64 -32.80
C VAL A 124 12.78 32.57 -31.86
N PRO A 125 13.74 32.89 -30.94
CA PRO A 125 14.23 31.90 -29.99
C PRO A 125 13.12 31.28 -29.14
N TYR A 126 12.20 32.08 -28.60
CA TYR A 126 11.14 31.54 -27.73
C TYR A 126 10.07 30.76 -28.49
N LEU A 127 9.82 31.09 -29.76
CA LEU A 127 9.00 30.26 -30.63
C LEU A 127 9.65 28.90 -30.89
N LEU A 128 10.97 28.87 -31.10
CA LEU A 128 11.73 27.62 -31.21
C LEU A 128 11.71 26.81 -29.91
N VAL A 129 11.82 27.46 -28.76
CA VAL A 129 11.66 26.77 -27.44
C VAL A 129 10.31 26.08 -27.36
N ALA A 130 9.21 26.73 -27.77
CA ALA A 130 7.88 26.11 -27.76
C ALA A 130 7.82 24.86 -28.67
N ILE A 131 8.35 24.95 -29.87
CA ILE A 131 8.40 23.84 -30.84
C ILE A 131 9.27 22.70 -30.31
N PHE A 132 10.46 22.97 -29.80
CA PHE A 132 11.38 21.96 -29.30
C PHE A 132 10.91 21.35 -27.99
N SER A 133 10.05 22.03 -27.20
CA SER A 133 9.37 21.43 -26.04
C SER A 133 8.50 20.24 -26.47
N ILE A 134 7.84 20.33 -27.62
CA ILE A 134 7.06 19.21 -28.19
C ILE A 134 8.02 18.05 -28.53
N LEU A 135 9.17 18.35 -29.14
CA LEU A 135 10.18 17.34 -29.46
C LEU A 135 10.67 16.61 -28.22
N VAL A 136 10.94 17.32 -27.12
CA VAL A 136 11.33 16.73 -25.82
C VAL A 136 10.27 15.74 -25.32
N ILE A 137 8.99 16.12 -25.40
CA ILE A 137 7.87 15.27 -25.00
C ILE A 137 7.77 14.03 -25.89
N VAL A 138 7.89 14.19 -27.21
CA VAL A 138 7.84 13.08 -28.17
C VAL A 138 8.97 12.09 -27.92
N VAL A 139 10.21 12.57 -27.74
CA VAL A 139 11.38 11.71 -27.43
C VAL A 139 11.16 10.95 -26.12
N GLY A 140 10.64 11.61 -25.07
CA GLY A 140 10.32 10.96 -23.80
C GLY A 140 9.25 9.86 -23.94
N ASN A 141 8.25 10.07 -24.79
CA ASN A 141 7.23 9.07 -25.10
C ASN A 141 7.78 7.90 -25.91
N LEU A 142 8.60 8.16 -26.94
CA LEU A 142 9.24 7.12 -27.75
C LEU A 142 10.14 6.20 -26.93
N LEU A 143 10.81 6.73 -25.92
CA LEU A 143 11.63 5.96 -24.98
C LEU A 143 10.81 5.26 -23.87
N ASN A 144 9.48 5.34 -23.90
CA ASN A 144 8.60 4.78 -22.88
C ASN A 144 8.91 5.25 -21.45
N LYS A 145 9.48 6.45 -21.29
CA LYS A 145 9.88 7.03 -19.99
C LYS A 145 8.91 8.13 -19.54
N LYS A 146 7.59 7.83 -19.53
CA LYS A 146 6.53 8.80 -19.14
C LYS A 146 6.82 9.57 -17.84
N PRO A 147 7.32 8.95 -16.75
CA PRO A 147 7.65 9.69 -15.52
C PRO A 147 8.81 10.68 -15.67
N ALA A 148 9.65 10.53 -16.71
CA ALA A 148 10.79 11.38 -16.97
C ALA A 148 10.43 12.65 -17.77
N ILE A 149 9.29 12.67 -18.49
CA ILE A 149 8.92 13.73 -19.44
C ILE A 149 8.90 15.11 -18.78
N PHE A 150 8.20 15.25 -17.66
CA PHE A 150 8.11 16.53 -16.94
C PHE A 150 9.50 17.09 -16.60
N VAL A 151 10.38 16.22 -16.11
CA VAL A 151 11.74 16.59 -15.72
C VAL A 151 12.60 16.91 -16.95
N SER A 152 12.38 16.23 -18.09
CA SER A 152 13.07 16.52 -19.35
C SER A 152 12.71 17.92 -19.85
N VAL A 153 11.43 18.27 -19.84
CA VAL A 153 10.97 19.63 -20.22
C VAL A 153 11.53 20.67 -19.26
N LEU A 154 11.50 20.40 -17.95
CA LEU A 154 12.07 21.32 -16.94
C LEU A 154 13.57 21.54 -17.15
N THR A 155 14.34 20.49 -17.47
CA THR A 155 15.77 20.61 -17.77
C THR A 155 16.01 21.38 -19.05
N PHE A 156 15.25 21.09 -20.10
CA PHE A 156 15.28 21.82 -21.36
C PHE A 156 15.02 23.32 -21.16
N LEU A 157 13.91 23.67 -20.49
CA LEU A 157 13.56 25.06 -20.22
C LEU A 157 14.60 25.77 -19.33
N SER A 158 15.22 25.08 -18.39
CA SER A 158 16.25 25.68 -17.55
C SER A 158 17.52 26.05 -18.32
N ILE A 159 17.78 25.42 -19.46
CA ILE A 159 18.91 25.73 -20.33
C ILE A 159 18.55 26.84 -21.33
N THR A 160 17.32 26.80 -21.85
CA THR A 160 16.92 27.68 -22.96
C THR A 160 16.25 28.98 -22.52
N VAL A 161 15.50 28.96 -21.39
CA VAL A 161 14.73 30.15 -20.95
C VAL A 161 15.38 30.84 -19.77
N ASN A 162 16.05 30.11 -18.89
CA ASN A 162 16.67 30.67 -17.69
C ASN A 162 18.16 30.31 -17.61
N PRO A 163 19.00 30.88 -18.46
CA PRO A 163 20.45 30.68 -18.38
C PRO A 163 21.08 31.48 -17.25
N MET A 164 20.31 31.85 -16.20
CA MET A 164 20.84 32.55 -15.04
C MET A 164 21.86 31.67 -14.31
N ASN A 165 23.06 31.65 -14.84
CA ASN A 165 24.16 30.99 -14.19
C ASN A 165 25.35 31.95 -14.11
N MET A 166 26.05 31.90 -12.98
CA MET A 166 27.33 32.61 -12.81
C MET A 166 28.35 32.29 -13.93
N LEU A 167 28.25 31.10 -14.53
CA LEU A 167 29.08 30.73 -15.68
C LEU A 167 28.80 31.59 -16.91
N VAL A 168 27.53 31.79 -17.27
CA VAL A 168 27.15 32.61 -18.42
C VAL A 168 27.48 34.07 -18.16
N THR A 169 27.20 34.62 -17.00
CA THR A 169 27.55 36.00 -16.64
C THR A 169 29.06 36.23 -16.53
N ARG A 170 29.85 35.23 -16.11
CA ARG A 170 31.26 35.36 -15.93
C ARG A 170 32.08 35.07 -17.19
N TYR A 171 31.72 34.08 -17.97
CA TYR A 171 32.43 33.66 -19.17
C TYR A 171 31.75 34.12 -20.47
N GLY A 172 30.47 34.45 -20.43
CA GLY A 172 29.69 34.90 -21.59
C GLY A 172 29.99 36.36 -22.03
N SER A 173 30.66 37.16 -21.19
CA SER A 173 31.13 38.51 -21.54
C SER A 173 32.42 38.54 -22.36
N MET A 174 33.01 37.37 -22.62
CA MET A 174 34.24 37.24 -23.40
C MET A 174 33.87 36.65 -24.78
N ASP A 175 34.24 37.31 -25.85
CA ASP A 175 34.06 36.87 -27.25
C ASP A 175 34.53 35.42 -27.50
N TYR A 176 35.39 34.89 -26.68
CA TYR A 176 35.93 33.54 -26.78
C TYR A 176 34.98 32.45 -26.25
N TYR A 177 34.07 32.75 -25.32
CA TYR A 177 33.19 31.77 -24.69
C TYR A 177 31.71 31.87 -25.03
N GLY A 178 31.34 32.84 -25.87
CA GLY A 178 29.93 33.14 -26.18
C GLY A 178 29.07 31.94 -26.68
N ILE A 179 29.68 31.05 -27.47
CA ILE A 179 29.01 29.82 -27.94
C ILE A 179 29.18 28.67 -26.93
N PHE A 180 30.29 28.65 -26.21
CA PHE A 180 30.60 27.59 -25.28
C PHE A 180 29.98 27.78 -23.88
N GLY A 181 29.66 29.01 -23.48
CA GLY A 181 29.10 29.30 -22.13
C GLY A 181 27.78 28.58 -21.88
N GLU A 182 26.89 28.54 -22.85
CA GLU A 182 25.59 27.85 -22.73
C GLU A 182 25.74 26.32 -22.77
N THR A 183 26.70 25.83 -23.59
CA THR A 183 27.05 24.41 -23.63
C THR A 183 27.60 23.95 -22.28
N LEU A 184 28.52 24.73 -21.69
CA LEU A 184 29.08 24.47 -20.36
C LEU A 184 28.01 24.49 -19.28
N PHE A 185 27.05 25.42 -19.38
CA PHE A 185 25.92 25.46 -18.46
C PHE A 185 25.05 24.20 -18.55
N GLY A 186 24.71 23.79 -19.78
CA GLY A 186 23.94 22.57 -20.02
C GLY A 186 24.65 21.32 -19.47
N LEU A 187 25.96 21.22 -19.69
CA LEU A 187 26.79 20.13 -19.16
C LEU A 187 26.85 20.15 -17.62
N ASN A 188 27.06 21.33 -17.02
CA ASN A 188 27.01 21.51 -15.57
C ASN A 188 25.66 21.06 -14.98
N ARG A 189 24.57 21.42 -15.66
CA ARG A 189 23.20 21.01 -15.26
C ARG A 189 23.04 19.49 -15.23
N ILE A 190 23.53 18.79 -16.26
CA ILE A 190 23.49 17.33 -16.33
C ILE A 190 24.40 16.73 -15.26
N ALA A 191 25.65 17.18 -15.19
CA ALA A 191 26.64 16.64 -14.24
C ALA A 191 26.19 16.82 -12.78
N SER A 192 25.74 18.01 -12.38
CA SER A 192 25.23 18.27 -11.03
C SER A 192 24.02 17.40 -10.70
N THR A 193 23.13 17.14 -11.68
CA THR A 193 22.01 16.22 -11.48
C THR A 193 22.48 14.79 -11.26
N VAL A 194 23.44 14.30 -12.06
CA VAL A 194 24.01 12.95 -11.91
C VAL A 194 24.69 12.79 -10.54
N ILE A 195 25.49 13.77 -10.13
CA ILE A 195 26.15 13.77 -8.81
C ILE A 195 25.09 13.70 -7.69
N GLY A 196 24.05 14.53 -7.75
CA GLY A 196 22.98 14.51 -6.76
C GLY A 196 22.23 13.17 -6.68
N VAL A 197 21.97 12.54 -7.84
CA VAL A 197 21.39 11.19 -7.91
C VAL A 197 22.31 10.15 -7.28
N LEU A 198 23.61 10.18 -7.58
CA LEU A 198 24.59 9.25 -7.00
C LEU A 198 24.69 9.41 -5.48
N ILE A 199 24.70 10.64 -4.95
CA ILE A 199 24.65 10.91 -3.51
C ILE A 199 23.39 10.31 -2.88
N ALA A 200 22.22 10.50 -3.51
CA ALA A 200 20.98 9.93 -3.02
C ALA A 200 21.02 8.40 -2.97
N LEU A 201 21.49 7.75 -4.02
CA LEU A 201 21.63 6.30 -4.09
C LEU A 201 22.63 5.78 -3.06
N PHE A 202 23.81 6.42 -2.95
CA PHE A 202 24.82 6.05 -1.98
C PHE A 202 24.27 6.12 -0.54
N ILE A 203 23.67 7.24 -0.16
CA ILE A 203 23.08 7.42 1.16
C ILE A 203 21.94 6.40 1.42
N ASN A 204 21.11 6.14 0.42
CA ASN A 204 20.00 5.18 0.58
C ASN A 204 20.47 3.72 0.64
N ILE A 205 21.62 3.40 0.05
CA ILE A 205 22.21 2.07 0.10
C ILE A 205 22.98 1.86 1.42
N TYR A 206 23.78 2.82 1.85
CA TYR A 206 24.70 2.65 2.99
C TYR A 206 24.08 3.06 4.34
N ILE A 207 23.25 4.09 4.37
CA ILE A 207 22.52 4.41 5.58
C ILE A 207 21.28 3.50 5.62
N HIS A 208 21.44 2.32 6.21
CA HIS A 208 20.32 1.43 6.44
C HIS A 208 19.37 2.07 7.46
N THR A 209 18.06 1.98 7.23
CA THR A 209 17.12 2.05 8.35
C THR A 209 17.60 1.03 9.38
N PRO A 210 17.61 1.35 10.69
CA PRO A 210 17.98 0.36 11.70
C PRO A 210 17.23 -0.92 11.36
N HIS A 211 17.99 -2.03 11.25
CA HIS A 211 17.46 -3.29 10.70
C HIS A 211 16.27 -3.65 11.52
N SER A 212 15.11 -3.45 10.93
CA SER A 212 13.90 -4.02 11.41
C SER A 212 14.09 -5.52 11.33
N ALA A 213 14.08 -6.15 12.46
CA ALA A 213 13.84 -7.57 12.53
C ALA A 213 12.62 -7.83 11.64
N LYS A 214 12.60 -8.91 10.93
CA LYS A 214 11.40 -9.34 10.22
C LYS A 214 10.89 -10.56 10.95
N ASN A 215 9.85 -10.40 11.75
CA ASN A 215 9.25 -11.48 12.50
C ASN A 215 8.29 -12.28 11.59
N ASN A 216 8.87 -13.11 10.73
CA ASN A 216 8.11 -13.93 9.77
C ASN A 216 7.41 -15.12 10.46
N ASN A 217 7.68 -15.35 11.74
CA ASN A 217 7.05 -16.37 12.57
C ASN A 217 5.76 -15.87 13.26
N ILE A 218 5.32 -14.65 13.01
CA ILE A 218 4.06 -14.12 13.56
C ILE A 218 3.02 -14.04 12.46
N LEU A 219 1.86 -14.68 12.68
CA LEU A 219 0.64 -14.54 11.91
C LEU A 219 -0.24 -13.47 12.55
N PHE A 220 -0.54 -12.42 11.84
CA PHE A 220 -1.46 -11.37 12.28
C PHE A 220 -2.86 -11.67 11.74
N ALA A 221 -3.79 -12.07 12.62
CA ALA A 221 -5.18 -12.30 12.26
C ALA A 221 -6.02 -11.06 12.59
N ILE A 222 -6.58 -10.43 11.58
CA ILE A 222 -7.23 -9.13 11.66
C ILE A 222 -8.70 -9.28 11.25
N GLY A 223 -9.63 -8.74 12.06
CA GLY A 223 -11.04 -8.61 11.65
C GLY A 223 -11.16 -7.79 10.38
N ILE A 224 -11.95 -8.27 9.44
CA ILE A 224 -12.17 -7.58 8.16
C ILE A 224 -12.93 -6.28 8.38
N GLU A 225 -13.90 -6.32 9.28
CA GLU A 225 -14.73 -5.20 9.66
C GLU A 225 -13.92 -4.19 10.47
N GLY A 226 -14.02 -2.92 10.16
CA GLY A 226 -13.42 -1.82 10.90
C GLY A 226 -12.00 -1.44 10.52
N ILE A 227 -11.13 -2.33 10.02
CA ILE A 227 -9.79 -1.96 9.55
C ILE A 227 -9.80 -1.64 8.06
N PHE A 228 -10.58 -2.40 7.31
CA PHE A 228 -10.60 -2.31 5.85
C PHE A 228 -11.82 -1.59 5.30
N TYR A 229 -12.91 -1.51 6.07
CA TYR A 229 -14.16 -0.89 5.65
C TYR A 229 -14.35 0.51 6.21
N LYS A 230 -14.91 1.39 5.42
CA LYS A 230 -15.66 2.57 5.81
C LYS A 230 -17.15 2.28 5.62
N GLU A 231 -18.00 3.15 6.16
CA GLU A 231 -19.47 3.04 6.21
C GLU A 231 -20.20 2.61 4.92
N GLU A 232 -19.52 2.44 3.79
CA GLU A 232 -20.08 2.08 2.49
C GLU A 232 -19.47 0.80 1.88
N ASP A 233 -19.05 -0.17 2.68
CA ASP A 233 -18.43 -1.43 2.19
C ASP A 233 -17.18 -1.25 1.30
N LEU A 234 -16.58 -0.09 1.27
CA LEU A 234 -15.38 0.21 0.50
C LEU A 234 -14.12 0.00 1.34
N VAL A 235 -13.20 -0.76 0.81
CA VAL A 235 -11.89 -0.95 1.44
C VAL A 235 -11.15 0.37 1.54
N ASN A 236 -10.71 0.73 2.75
CA ASN A 236 -9.94 1.94 2.96
C ASN A 236 -8.58 1.85 2.24
N SER A 237 -8.38 2.69 1.20
CA SER A 237 -7.18 2.71 0.36
C SER A 237 -5.87 2.84 1.14
N PHE A 238 -5.87 3.57 2.24
CA PHE A 238 -4.69 3.75 3.08
C PHE A 238 -4.35 2.46 3.86
N SER A 239 -5.34 1.78 4.41
CA SER A 239 -5.17 0.49 5.09
C SER A 239 -4.70 -0.58 4.12
N SER A 240 -5.32 -0.65 2.94
CA SER A 240 -4.93 -1.55 1.85
C SER A 240 -3.47 -1.34 1.42
N TYR A 241 -3.05 -0.09 1.23
CA TYR A 241 -1.65 0.23 0.91
C TYR A 241 -0.67 -0.20 2.00
N LYS A 242 -1.00 0.04 3.28
CA LYS A 242 -0.13 -0.37 4.39
C LYS A 242 -0.03 -1.89 4.51
N VAL A 243 -1.16 -2.59 4.41
CA VAL A 243 -1.19 -4.05 4.42
C VAL A 243 -0.34 -4.60 3.28
N LYS A 244 -0.56 -4.15 2.05
CA LYS A 244 0.22 -4.54 0.89
C LYS A 244 1.73 -4.36 1.11
N ARG A 245 2.14 -3.22 1.64
CA ARG A 245 3.54 -2.95 1.92
C ARG A 245 4.15 -3.90 2.96
N MET A 246 3.39 -4.28 3.99
CA MET A 246 3.84 -5.24 5.00
C MET A 246 3.92 -6.66 4.41
N THR A 247 2.90 -7.10 3.66
CA THR A 247 2.87 -8.42 3.02
C THR A 247 3.95 -8.57 1.94
N ASP A 248 4.20 -7.52 1.14
CA ASP A 248 5.31 -7.47 0.18
C ASP A 248 6.70 -7.56 0.88
N SER A 249 6.77 -7.15 2.14
CA SER A 249 7.97 -7.26 2.98
C SER A 249 8.13 -8.63 3.62
N GLY A 250 7.11 -9.52 3.52
CA GLY A 250 7.09 -10.88 4.05
C GLY A 250 6.27 -11.06 5.34
N ALA A 251 5.54 -10.03 5.81
CA ALA A 251 4.64 -10.18 6.93
C ALA A 251 3.49 -11.14 6.58
N LYS A 252 3.15 -12.06 7.49
CA LYS A 252 2.03 -12.97 7.35
C LYS A 252 0.78 -12.33 7.95
N LEU A 253 -0.12 -11.88 7.09
CA LEU A 253 -1.39 -11.28 7.48
C LEU A 253 -2.54 -12.12 6.95
N THR A 254 -3.47 -12.44 7.84
CA THR A 254 -4.74 -13.09 7.50
C THR A 254 -5.92 -12.27 8.02
N LEU A 255 -7.08 -12.58 7.50
CA LEU A 255 -8.34 -12.04 7.99
C LEU A 255 -9.01 -13.08 8.87
N PHE A 256 -9.68 -12.61 9.93
CA PHE A 256 -10.64 -13.38 10.69
C PHE A 256 -12.02 -12.78 10.46
N THR A 257 -12.97 -13.58 9.98
CA THR A 257 -14.31 -13.08 9.68
C THR A 257 -15.39 -14.13 9.93
N THR A 258 -16.58 -13.66 10.29
CA THR A 258 -17.77 -14.49 10.42
C THR A 258 -18.44 -14.76 9.07
N ARG A 259 -17.95 -14.10 8.00
CA ARG A 259 -18.53 -14.14 6.65
C ARG A 259 -18.07 -15.36 5.86
N THR A 260 -18.86 -15.69 4.82
CA THR A 260 -18.48 -16.70 3.81
C THR A 260 -17.68 -16.08 2.68
N PRO A 261 -16.86 -16.82 1.93
CA PRO A 261 -16.15 -16.33 0.76
C PRO A 261 -17.05 -15.58 -0.23
N ALA A 262 -18.28 -16.02 -0.42
CA ALA A 262 -19.30 -15.35 -1.24
C ALA A 262 -19.52 -13.87 -0.87
N THR A 263 -19.32 -13.51 0.39
CA THR A 263 -19.61 -12.17 0.91
C THR A 263 -18.39 -11.30 1.18
N PHE A 264 -17.16 -11.86 1.14
CA PHE A 264 -15.96 -11.07 1.38
C PHE A 264 -14.96 -11.07 0.22
N MET A 265 -15.04 -12.00 -0.74
CA MET A 265 -13.99 -12.10 -1.78
C MET A 265 -13.84 -10.84 -2.61
N HIS A 266 -14.94 -10.19 -3.01
CA HIS A 266 -14.90 -8.93 -3.76
C HIS A 266 -14.16 -7.80 -3.01
N LEU A 267 -14.06 -7.91 -1.71
CA LEU A 267 -13.43 -6.95 -0.81
C LEU A 267 -11.93 -7.26 -0.66
N VAL A 268 -11.60 -8.54 -0.66
CA VAL A 268 -10.22 -9.04 -0.53
C VAL A 268 -9.43 -8.91 -1.83
N ASP A 269 -10.11 -8.90 -2.99
CA ASP A 269 -9.45 -8.73 -4.30
C ASP A 269 -8.58 -7.47 -4.39
N SER A 270 -8.91 -6.44 -3.60
CA SER A 270 -8.13 -5.21 -3.48
C SER A 270 -6.99 -5.28 -2.45
N ILE A 271 -6.89 -6.37 -1.68
CA ILE A 271 -5.93 -6.55 -0.57
C ILE A 271 -5.01 -7.72 -0.87
N THR A 272 -3.71 -7.51 -0.76
CA THR A 272 -2.73 -8.60 -0.92
C THR A 272 -2.66 -9.43 0.37
N ILE A 273 -3.47 -10.46 0.49
CA ILE A 273 -3.37 -11.50 1.52
C ILE A 273 -2.46 -12.61 1.01
N ASN A 274 -1.54 -13.07 1.85
CA ASN A 274 -0.52 -14.05 1.46
C ASN A 274 -0.57 -15.37 2.26
N VAL A 275 -1.58 -15.51 3.11
CA VAL A 275 -1.85 -16.69 3.93
C VAL A 275 -3.36 -16.97 3.93
N PRO A 276 -3.79 -18.21 4.25
CA PRO A 276 -5.21 -18.55 4.24
C PRO A 276 -6.05 -17.65 5.14
N ILE A 277 -7.27 -17.35 4.71
CA ILE A 277 -8.24 -16.55 5.46
C ILE A 277 -8.99 -17.45 6.42
N ILE A 278 -9.09 -17.02 7.68
CA ILE A 278 -9.90 -17.69 8.71
C ILE A 278 -11.32 -17.14 8.57
N CYS A 279 -12.23 -17.92 8.02
CA CYS A 279 -13.58 -17.48 7.74
C CYS A 279 -14.66 -18.32 8.45
N MET A 280 -15.90 -17.87 8.37
CA MET A 280 -17.03 -18.51 9.04
C MET A 280 -16.76 -18.79 10.53
N SER A 281 -16.27 -17.75 11.22
CA SER A 281 -15.97 -17.79 12.66
C SER A 281 -14.90 -18.82 13.06
N GLY A 282 -14.01 -19.17 12.14
CA GLY A 282 -12.99 -20.20 12.38
C GLY A 282 -13.40 -21.61 11.99
N ALA A 283 -14.58 -21.80 11.40
CA ALA A 283 -15.01 -23.09 10.88
C ALA A 283 -14.33 -23.48 9.56
N ALA A 284 -13.65 -22.54 8.89
CA ALA A 284 -12.97 -22.81 7.64
C ALA A 284 -11.69 -21.98 7.47
N LEU A 285 -10.67 -22.60 6.87
CA LEU A 285 -9.50 -21.94 6.29
C LEU A 285 -9.66 -21.89 4.77
N TYR A 286 -9.57 -20.68 4.20
CA TYR A 286 -9.80 -20.47 2.78
C TYR A 286 -8.61 -19.80 2.09
N ASP A 287 -8.08 -20.43 1.03
CA ASP A 287 -7.08 -19.84 0.18
C ASP A 287 -7.73 -18.93 -0.86
N SER A 288 -7.54 -17.62 -0.72
CA SER A 288 -8.13 -16.62 -1.61
C SER A 288 -7.50 -16.62 -3.02
N LYS A 289 -6.29 -17.14 -3.19
CA LYS A 289 -5.59 -17.19 -4.49
C LYS A 289 -6.05 -18.38 -5.31
N GLU A 290 -6.06 -19.57 -4.68
CA GLU A 290 -6.49 -20.81 -5.33
C GLU A 290 -8.01 -21.00 -5.26
N LYS A 291 -8.70 -20.12 -4.51
CA LYS A 291 -10.17 -20.15 -4.33
C LYS A 291 -10.67 -21.49 -3.81
N LYS A 292 -9.96 -22.06 -2.85
CA LYS A 292 -10.29 -23.37 -2.27
C LYS A 292 -10.29 -23.35 -0.74
N TYR A 293 -11.09 -24.21 -0.14
CA TYR A 293 -11.04 -24.49 1.28
C TYR A 293 -9.89 -25.45 1.57
N LEU A 294 -9.04 -25.10 2.55
CA LEU A 294 -7.90 -25.92 2.94
C LEU A 294 -8.27 -26.88 4.07
N ASP A 295 -9.07 -26.41 5.03
CA ASP A 295 -9.54 -27.20 6.16
C ASP A 295 -10.91 -26.70 6.63
N LEU A 296 -11.73 -27.62 7.20
CA LEU A 296 -13.11 -27.38 7.59
C LEU A 296 -13.42 -28.06 8.92
N GLU A 297 -14.06 -27.34 9.85
CA GLU A 297 -14.66 -27.92 11.06
C GLU A 297 -16.16 -28.10 10.84
N LYS A 298 -16.56 -29.28 10.34
CA LYS A 298 -17.95 -29.63 10.03
C LYS A 298 -18.67 -30.19 11.28
N ILE A 299 -19.99 -30.06 11.29
CA ILE A 299 -20.86 -30.79 12.21
C ILE A 299 -20.90 -32.25 11.75
N SER A 300 -20.69 -33.21 12.63
CA SER A 300 -20.75 -34.62 12.23
C SER A 300 -22.15 -35.00 11.71
N TYR A 301 -22.24 -36.02 10.86
CA TYR A 301 -23.52 -36.47 10.34
C TYR A 301 -24.46 -36.92 11.49
N SER A 302 -23.93 -37.68 12.50
CA SER A 302 -24.70 -38.06 13.66
C SER A 302 -25.28 -36.88 14.44
N ASP A 303 -24.46 -35.83 14.65
CA ASP A 303 -24.88 -34.63 15.34
C ASP A 303 -25.91 -33.85 14.52
N SER A 304 -25.79 -33.86 13.18
CA SER A 304 -26.75 -33.19 12.30
C SER A 304 -28.16 -33.82 12.37
N VAL A 305 -28.23 -35.14 12.54
CA VAL A 305 -29.54 -35.83 12.72
C VAL A 305 -30.18 -35.41 14.04
N ILE A 306 -29.41 -35.25 15.09
CA ILE A 306 -29.92 -34.79 16.41
C ILE A 306 -30.44 -33.33 16.27
N ILE A 307 -29.63 -32.46 15.65
CA ILE A 307 -30.00 -31.05 15.41
C ILE A 307 -31.30 -30.97 14.62
N ASP A 308 -31.43 -31.74 13.55
CA ASP A 308 -32.61 -31.77 12.70
C ASP A 308 -33.88 -32.13 13.52
N LYS A 309 -33.81 -33.19 14.32
CA LYS A 309 -34.90 -33.62 15.18
C LYS A 309 -35.36 -32.51 16.14
N TYR A 310 -34.43 -31.78 16.75
CA TYR A 310 -34.78 -30.68 17.64
C TYR A 310 -35.37 -29.49 16.91
N LEU A 311 -34.83 -29.10 15.73
CA LEU A 311 -35.36 -28.00 14.93
C LEU A 311 -36.73 -28.32 14.39
N ASP A 312 -36.98 -29.56 13.96
CA ASP A 312 -38.31 -30.03 13.55
C ASP A 312 -39.32 -29.94 14.70
N SER A 313 -38.93 -30.26 15.94
CA SER A 313 -39.81 -30.14 17.13
C SER A 313 -40.17 -28.67 17.44
N LEU A 314 -39.33 -27.73 17.04
CA LEU A 314 -39.61 -26.28 17.16
C LEU A 314 -40.35 -25.69 15.96
N ASN A 315 -40.65 -26.48 14.94
CA ASN A 315 -41.20 -26.06 13.65
C ASN A 315 -40.33 -24.99 12.97
N VAL A 316 -39.00 -25.10 13.10
CA VAL A 316 -38.04 -24.18 12.48
C VAL A 316 -37.36 -24.86 11.31
N VAL A 317 -37.43 -24.23 10.13
CA VAL A 317 -36.79 -24.72 8.90
C VAL A 317 -35.46 -24.07 8.72
N PRO A 318 -34.33 -24.82 8.90
CA PRO A 318 -32.98 -24.26 8.76
C PRO A 318 -32.55 -24.21 7.30
N PHE A 319 -31.65 -23.25 7.01
CA PHE A 319 -30.76 -23.32 5.88
C PHE A 319 -29.52 -24.13 6.27
N LYS A 320 -29.28 -25.23 5.59
CA LYS A 320 -28.14 -26.12 5.83
C LYS A 320 -27.03 -25.80 4.81
N ASN A 321 -25.84 -25.56 5.31
CA ASN A 321 -24.73 -25.14 4.48
C ASN A 321 -23.64 -26.22 4.43
N TYR A 322 -23.30 -26.65 3.23
CA TYR A 322 -22.33 -27.72 2.95
C TYR A 322 -21.19 -27.18 2.09
N ILE A 323 -19.98 -27.68 2.28
CA ILE A 323 -18.88 -27.47 1.36
C ILE A 323 -18.62 -28.80 0.65
N ILE A 324 -18.88 -28.81 -0.67
CA ILE A 324 -18.69 -29.96 -1.57
C ILE A 324 -17.85 -29.44 -2.74
N ASP A 325 -16.75 -30.11 -3.07
CA ASP A 325 -15.86 -29.76 -4.18
C ASP A 325 -15.42 -28.27 -4.17
N ASN A 326 -15.11 -27.74 -3.01
CA ASN A 326 -14.70 -26.33 -2.79
C ASN A 326 -15.79 -25.27 -3.09
N VAL A 327 -17.05 -25.69 -3.18
CA VAL A 327 -18.19 -24.81 -3.41
C VAL A 327 -19.12 -24.85 -2.21
N LEU A 328 -19.65 -23.70 -1.81
CA LEU A 328 -20.67 -23.61 -0.78
C LEU A 328 -22.04 -23.92 -1.36
N TYR A 329 -22.72 -24.90 -0.81
CA TYR A 329 -24.08 -25.28 -1.14
C TYR A 329 -25.01 -24.97 0.03
N THR A 330 -26.02 -24.17 -0.20
CA THR A 330 -27.05 -23.84 0.78
C THR A 330 -28.36 -24.55 0.40
N TYR A 331 -28.86 -25.41 1.26
CA TYR A 331 -30.15 -26.12 1.07
C TYR A 331 -31.16 -25.65 2.10
N VAL A 332 -32.42 -25.53 1.66
CA VAL A 332 -33.56 -25.28 2.54
C VAL A 332 -34.74 -26.15 2.08
N LYS A 333 -35.46 -26.77 3.02
CA LYS A 333 -36.60 -27.65 2.68
C LYS A 333 -37.79 -26.87 2.13
N SER A 334 -38.10 -25.73 2.76
CA SER A 334 -39.18 -24.82 2.34
C SER A 334 -38.87 -23.40 2.81
N ILE A 335 -39.52 -22.42 2.17
CA ILE A 335 -39.38 -21.00 2.54
C ILE A 335 -40.72 -20.56 3.14
N GLU A 336 -40.84 -20.52 4.44
CA GLU A 336 -42.10 -20.33 5.16
C GLU A 336 -42.26 -18.92 5.74
N ASN A 337 -41.17 -18.24 6.06
CA ASN A 337 -41.25 -16.92 6.66
C ASN A 337 -40.58 -15.85 5.80
N ILE A 338 -40.87 -14.57 6.08
CA ILE A 338 -40.38 -13.42 5.31
C ILE A 338 -38.85 -13.27 5.42
N GLY A 339 -38.30 -13.61 6.56
CA GLY A 339 -36.83 -13.56 6.78
C GLY A 339 -36.09 -14.61 5.94
N ALA A 340 -36.67 -15.85 5.88
CA ALA A 340 -36.16 -16.92 5.03
C ALA A 340 -36.24 -16.54 3.54
N LYS A 341 -37.28 -15.83 3.13
CA LYS A 341 -37.42 -15.32 1.76
C LYS A 341 -36.33 -14.28 1.42
N LEU A 342 -36.09 -13.29 2.30
CA LEU A 342 -35.06 -12.30 2.12
C LEU A 342 -33.66 -12.93 2.02
N TYR A 343 -33.36 -13.91 2.88
CA TYR A 343 -32.10 -14.63 2.81
C TYR A 343 -31.97 -15.43 1.52
N ALA A 344 -33.00 -16.17 1.11
CA ALA A 344 -33.01 -16.94 -0.13
C ALA A 344 -32.77 -16.05 -1.36
N GLU A 345 -33.41 -14.88 -1.43
CA GLU A 345 -33.23 -13.90 -2.51
C GLU A 345 -31.77 -13.39 -2.54
N SER A 346 -31.19 -13.11 -1.39
CA SER A 346 -29.79 -12.68 -1.29
C SER A 346 -28.78 -13.75 -1.76
N LYS A 347 -29.17 -15.04 -1.71
CA LYS A 347 -28.31 -16.18 -2.09
C LYS A 347 -28.44 -16.62 -3.54
N LYS A 348 -29.59 -16.37 -4.19
CA LYS A 348 -29.84 -16.82 -5.58
C LYS A 348 -28.77 -16.40 -6.59
N ASN A 349 -28.19 -15.22 -6.40
CA ASN A 349 -27.20 -14.64 -7.30
C ASN A 349 -25.83 -14.42 -6.61
N ALA A 350 -25.63 -14.98 -5.42
CA ALA A 350 -24.38 -14.82 -4.69
C ALA A 350 -23.22 -15.60 -5.38
N PRO A 351 -22.08 -14.99 -5.65
CA PRO A 351 -20.94 -15.70 -6.20
C PRO A 351 -20.42 -16.75 -5.19
N TYR A 352 -19.75 -17.79 -5.67
CA TYR A 352 -19.17 -18.86 -4.84
C TYR A 352 -20.15 -19.61 -3.94
N CYS A 353 -21.45 -19.57 -4.26
CA CYS A 353 -22.51 -20.25 -3.52
C CYS A 353 -23.58 -20.77 -4.46
N ASN A 354 -24.00 -22.02 -4.28
CA ASN A 354 -25.15 -22.61 -4.95
C ASN A 354 -26.31 -22.72 -3.96
N PHE A 355 -27.51 -22.32 -4.36
CA PHE A 355 -28.70 -22.31 -3.54
C PHE A 355 -29.77 -23.27 -4.08
N PHE A 356 -30.31 -24.13 -3.21
CA PHE A 356 -31.30 -25.14 -3.57
C PHE A 356 -32.47 -25.16 -2.57
N ILE A 357 -33.69 -25.36 -3.11
CA ILE A 357 -34.86 -25.63 -2.33
C ILE A 357 -35.22 -27.12 -2.56
N GLY A 358 -35.25 -27.90 -1.50
CA GLY A 358 -35.51 -29.34 -1.55
C GLY A 358 -34.68 -30.13 -0.56
N ASP A 359 -34.56 -31.43 -0.82
CA ASP A 359 -33.87 -32.36 0.07
C ASP A 359 -32.37 -32.08 0.13
N THR A 360 -31.79 -32.30 1.30
CA THR A 360 -30.34 -32.17 1.54
C THR A 360 -29.58 -33.36 1.02
N PRO A 361 -28.28 -33.22 0.70
CA PRO A 361 -27.41 -34.35 0.33
C PRO A 361 -27.46 -35.43 1.41
N LYS A 362 -27.57 -36.69 0.99
CA LYS A 362 -27.55 -37.82 1.91
C LYS A 362 -26.10 -38.04 2.41
N GLU A 363 -26.00 -38.33 3.71
CA GLU A 363 -24.71 -38.69 4.37
C GLU A 363 -23.63 -37.57 4.39
N GLU A 364 -23.94 -36.36 3.88
CA GLU A 364 -23.03 -35.23 3.95
C GLU A 364 -23.09 -34.52 5.30
N SER A 365 -21.94 -34.05 5.79
CA SER A 365 -21.80 -33.31 7.03
C SER A 365 -21.92 -31.81 6.76
N PRO A 366 -22.92 -31.13 7.33
CA PRO A 366 -23.07 -29.69 7.18
C PRO A 366 -21.96 -28.93 7.90
N LEU A 367 -21.57 -27.79 7.34
CA LEU A 367 -20.61 -26.90 7.96
C LEU A 367 -21.28 -26.08 9.08
N TYR A 368 -22.49 -25.56 8.78
CA TYR A 368 -23.30 -24.84 9.74
C TYR A 368 -24.77 -24.80 9.32
N TYR A 369 -25.63 -24.56 10.31
CA TYR A 369 -27.05 -24.25 10.11
C TYR A 369 -27.25 -22.75 10.25
N LEU A 370 -28.16 -22.19 9.45
CA LEU A 370 -28.63 -20.82 9.59
C LEU A 370 -30.13 -20.80 9.75
N LEU A 371 -30.62 -20.17 10.80
CA LEU A 371 -32.03 -19.90 11.02
C LEU A 371 -32.23 -18.40 10.81
N VAL A 372 -33.37 -18.04 10.26
CA VAL A 372 -33.80 -16.64 10.13
C VAL A 372 -35.11 -16.48 10.85
N GLU A 373 -35.07 -15.87 12.02
CA GLU A 373 -36.20 -15.86 12.95
C GLU A 373 -36.55 -14.46 13.44
N ARG A 374 -37.77 -14.28 13.88
CA ARG A 374 -38.18 -13.06 14.57
C ARG A 374 -37.53 -12.98 15.94
N VAL A 375 -37.21 -11.76 16.35
CA VAL A 375 -36.57 -11.49 17.67
C VAL A 375 -37.36 -12.15 18.81
N GLU A 376 -38.70 -12.16 18.73
CA GLU A 376 -39.57 -12.78 19.74
C GLU A 376 -39.32 -14.30 19.95
N ASN A 377 -38.91 -15.01 18.90
CA ASN A 377 -38.67 -16.45 18.92
C ASN A 377 -37.20 -16.81 19.32
N VAL A 378 -36.28 -15.84 19.21
CA VAL A 378 -34.85 -16.09 19.39
C VAL A 378 -34.55 -16.66 20.77
N ASP A 379 -35.09 -16.05 21.82
CA ASP A 379 -34.83 -16.47 23.20
C ASP A 379 -35.36 -17.88 23.47
N ASN A 380 -36.53 -18.25 22.91
CA ASN A 380 -37.09 -19.58 23.05
C ASN A 380 -36.19 -20.62 22.37
N ILE A 381 -35.71 -20.35 21.15
CA ILE A 381 -34.81 -21.25 20.41
C ILE A 381 -33.51 -21.43 21.21
N ILE A 382 -32.90 -20.32 21.64
CA ILE A 382 -31.65 -20.35 22.41
C ILE A 382 -31.80 -21.15 23.71
N ASN A 383 -32.87 -20.90 24.46
CA ASN A 383 -33.13 -21.60 25.73
C ASN A 383 -33.37 -23.09 25.50
N THR A 384 -34.09 -23.46 24.43
CA THR A 384 -34.28 -24.86 24.08
C THR A 384 -32.96 -25.54 23.76
N ILE A 385 -32.10 -24.91 22.96
CA ILE A 385 -30.79 -25.46 22.63
C ILE A 385 -29.91 -25.56 23.87
N LYS A 386 -29.84 -24.52 24.70
CA LYS A 386 -29.02 -24.51 25.92
C LYS A 386 -29.45 -25.55 26.99
N ASN A 387 -30.74 -25.86 27.03
CA ASN A 387 -31.29 -26.83 28.00
C ASN A 387 -31.40 -28.26 27.45
N SER A 388 -30.84 -28.51 26.26
CA SER A 388 -30.82 -29.82 25.61
C SER A 388 -29.40 -30.35 25.41
N GLU A 389 -29.28 -31.59 24.93
CA GLU A 389 -27.99 -32.17 24.50
C GLU A 389 -27.30 -31.38 23.40
N LEU A 390 -28.04 -30.53 22.67
CA LEU A 390 -27.47 -29.65 21.63
C LEU A 390 -26.45 -28.66 22.21
N ASN A 391 -26.56 -28.30 23.46
CA ASN A 391 -25.59 -27.42 24.12
C ASN A 391 -24.16 -27.96 24.09
N ASP A 392 -23.98 -29.29 24.03
CA ASP A 392 -22.66 -29.94 23.94
C ASP A 392 -22.20 -30.15 22.48
N ILE A 393 -23.11 -30.05 21.53
CA ILE A 393 -22.89 -30.29 20.10
C ILE A 393 -22.60 -29.00 19.35
N VAL A 394 -23.39 -27.93 19.62
CA VAL A 394 -23.31 -26.68 18.83
C VAL A 394 -22.96 -25.47 19.66
N THR A 395 -22.39 -24.49 18.98
CA THR A 395 -22.28 -23.10 19.45
C THR A 395 -23.20 -22.21 18.64
N ILE A 396 -23.79 -21.22 19.33
CA ILE A 396 -24.78 -20.30 18.75
C ILE A 396 -24.14 -18.94 18.52
N GLN A 397 -24.34 -18.40 17.34
CA GLN A 397 -23.95 -17.02 17.01
C GLN A 397 -25.17 -16.29 16.43
N ILE A 398 -25.40 -15.06 16.91
CA ILE A 398 -26.57 -14.25 16.54
C ILE A 398 -26.09 -12.99 15.84
N TYR A 399 -26.75 -12.67 14.73
CA TYR A 399 -26.42 -11.48 13.93
C TYR A 399 -27.69 -10.74 13.50
N ASP A 400 -27.54 -9.45 13.23
CA ASP A 400 -28.59 -8.66 12.62
C ASP A 400 -28.86 -9.08 11.18
N VAL A 401 -30.11 -8.99 10.75
CA VAL A 401 -30.51 -9.18 9.36
C VAL A 401 -30.45 -7.83 8.65
N PHE A 402 -29.84 -7.82 7.46
CA PHE A 402 -29.77 -6.62 6.62
C PHE A 402 -30.57 -6.81 5.34
N ASP A 403 -31.35 -5.81 4.97
CA ASP A 403 -31.94 -5.64 3.66
C ASP A 403 -31.45 -4.34 3.04
N ASN A 404 -30.79 -4.41 1.86
CA ASN A 404 -30.22 -3.27 1.16
C ASN A 404 -29.39 -2.33 2.12
N SER A 405 -28.50 -2.91 2.90
CA SER A 405 -27.65 -2.24 3.89
C SER A 405 -28.41 -1.61 5.09
N ARG A 406 -29.71 -1.88 5.25
CA ARG A 406 -30.51 -1.46 6.40
C ARG A 406 -30.77 -2.63 7.34
N ILE A 407 -30.63 -2.41 8.63
CA ILE A 407 -30.97 -3.40 9.64
C ILE A 407 -32.48 -3.62 9.61
N VAL A 408 -32.89 -4.89 9.61
CA VAL A 408 -34.28 -5.31 9.81
C VAL A 408 -34.45 -5.65 11.29
N PRO A 409 -34.94 -4.75 12.12
CA PRO A 409 -34.89 -4.89 13.58
C PRO A 409 -35.68 -6.05 14.13
N GLU A 410 -36.71 -6.50 13.40
CA GLU A 410 -37.60 -7.60 13.80
C GLU A 410 -37.02 -8.99 13.55
N LEU A 411 -35.92 -9.09 12.81
CA LEU A 411 -35.32 -10.37 12.41
C LEU A 411 -33.89 -10.54 12.94
N ARG A 412 -33.52 -11.81 13.19
CA ARG A 412 -32.16 -12.20 13.53
C ARG A 412 -31.71 -13.41 12.70
N TYR A 413 -30.44 -13.44 12.36
CA TYR A 413 -29.75 -14.65 11.92
C TYR A 413 -29.22 -15.38 13.15
N ILE A 414 -29.54 -16.67 13.24
CA ILE A 414 -28.96 -17.58 14.26
C ILE A 414 -28.16 -18.62 13.50
N LYS A 415 -26.83 -18.62 13.69
CA LYS A 415 -25.96 -19.62 13.10
C LYS A 415 -25.58 -20.65 14.17
N LEU A 416 -25.72 -21.93 13.82
CA LEU A 416 -25.29 -23.05 14.64
C LEU A 416 -24.08 -23.70 13.97
N TYR A 417 -22.93 -23.62 14.63
CA TYR A 417 -21.72 -24.29 14.23
C TYR A 417 -21.41 -25.45 15.17
N SER A 418 -20.54 -26.37 14.77
CA SER A 418 -19.96 -27.33 15.70
C SER A 418 -19.34 -26.61 16.90
N LYS A 419 -19.57 -27.08 18.13
CA LYS A 419 -18.95 -26.51 19.34
C LYS A 419 -17.42 -26.52 19.27
N LYS A 420 -16.85 -27.44 18.49
CA LYS A 420 -15.40 -27.58 18.29
C LYS A 420 -14.76 -26.35 17.64
N ILE A 421 -15.53 -25.46 16.99
CA ILE A 421 -14.97 -24.20 16.45
C ILE A 421 -14.45 -23.28 17.55
N LEU A 422 -14.96 -23.39 18.79
CA LEU A 422 -14.49 -22.57 19.91
C LEU A 422 -13.03 -22.85 20.27
N ASP A 423 -12.54 -24.05 19.97
CA ASP A 423 -11.15 -24.45 20.17
C ASP A 423 -10.23 -23.99 19.03
N LEU A 424 -10.82 -23.51 17.92
CA LEU A 424 -10.10 -23.12 16.70
C LEU A 424 -9.07 -24.17 16.25
N ARG A 425 -9.44 -25.45 16.31
CA ARG A 425 -8.55 -26.59 16.05
C ARG A 425 -7.83 -26.46 14.71
N ILE A 426 -8.58 -26.16 13.63
CA ILE A 426 -7.98 -26.03 12.29
C ILE A 426 -6.98 -24.88 12.22
N VAL A 427 -7.21 -23.80 12.98
CA VAL A 427 -6.27 -22.66 13.05
C VAL A 427 -5.02 -23.06 13.84
N LYS A 428 -5.19 -23.77 14.98
CA LYS A 428 -4.05 -24.28 15.78
C LYS A 428 -3.17 -25.21 14.93
N ASN A 429 -3.78 -26.16 14.23
CA ASN A 429 -3.04 -27.08 13.34
C ASN A 429 -2.24 -26.30 12.31
N TYR A 430 -2.83 -25.31 11.65
CA TYR A 430 -2.14 -24.46 10.68
C TYR A 430 -0.96 -23.70 11.31
N LEU A 431 -1.14 -23.16 12.53
CA LEU A 431 -0.06 -22.46 13.25
C LEU A 431 1.11 -23.40 13.60
N GLU A 432 0.80 -24.60 14.09
CA GLU A 432 1.81 -25.61 14.46
C GLU A 432 2.59 -26.11 13.23
N GLU A 433 1.91 -26.50 12.16
CA GLU A 433 2.53 -26.94 10.90
C GLU A 433 3.47 -25.90 10.31
N ASN A 434 3.10 -24.62 10.41
CA ASN A 434 3.88 -23.50 9.87
C ASN A 434 4.82 -22.84 10.90
N LYS A 435 4.89 -23.35 12.13
CA LYS A 435 5.67 -22.81 13.24
C LYS A 435 5.42 -21.32 13.49
N LEU A 436 4.14 -20.94 13.59
CA LEU A 436 3.70 -19.56 13.71
C LEU A 436 3.15 -19.28 15.11
N LYS A 437 3.42 -18.07 15.61
CA LYS A 437 2.73 -17.45 16.75
C LYS A 437 1.57 -16.60 16.22
N LEU A 438 0.48 -16.58 16.95
CA LEU A 438 -0.71 -15.83 16.56
C LEU A 438 -0.76 -14.49 17.28
N ALA A 439 -0.91 -13.40 16.50
CA ALA A 439 -1.31 -12.10 16.98
C ALA A 439 -2.79 -11.88 16.61
N GLY A 440 -3.68 -12.07 17.56
CA GLY A 440 -5.11 -11.82 17.39
C GLY A 440 -5.44 -10.34 17.55
N ILE A 441 -6.18 -9.79 16.59
CA ILE A 441 -6.56 -8.38 16.57
C ILE A 441 -8.08 -8.32 16.58
N SER A 442 -8.64 -7.97 17.75
CA SER A 442 -10.08 -7.81 17.95
C SER A 442 -10.53 -6.45 17.44
N THR A 443 -11.54 -6.50 16.60
CA THR A 443 -12.43 -5.39 16.27
C THR A 443 -13.81 -5.72 16.82
N ALA A 444 -14.81 -4.87 16.70
CA ALA A 444 -16.13 -5.04 17.34
C ALA A 444 -16.82 -6.42 17.13
N GLU A 445 -16.40 -7.21 16.15
CA GLU A 445 -17.06 -8.46 15.74
C GLU A 445 -16.23 -9.73 16.00
N ILE A 446 -14.99 -9.61 16.48
CA ILE A 446 -14.18 -10.79 16.76
C ILE A 446 -14.55 -11.34 18.13
N SER A 447 -14.95 -12.60 18.13
CA SER A 447 -15.26 -13.34 19.33
C SER A 447 -14.02 -13.60 20.20
N ASP A 448 -14.23 -13.59 21.51
CA ASP A 448 -13.18 -13.74 22.53
C ASP A 448 -12.34 -15.01 22.38
N TYR A 449 -12.86 -16.07 21.73
CA TYR A 449 -12.13 -17.32 21.55
C TYR A 449 -10.90 -17.22 20.64
N LEU A 450 -10.81 -16.23 19.71
CA LEU A 450 -9.56 -15.99 19.00
C LEU A 450 -8.45 -15.56 19.96
N PHE A 451 -8.79 -14.79 20.99
CA PHE A 451 -7.82 -14.38 22.00
C PHE A 451 -7.33 -15.52 22.87
N ASN A 452 -8.15 -16.57 23.06
CA ASN A 452 -7.75 -17.73 23.87
C ASN A 452 -6.55 -18.48 23.28
N ILE A 453 -6.39 -18.46 21.95
CA ILE A 453 -5.26 -19.11 21.25
C ILE A 453 -4.17 -18.12 20.81
N SER A 454 -4.33 -16.83 21.09
CA SER A 454 -3.40 -15.79 20.64
C SER A 454 -2.26 -15.57 21.63
N ASP A 455 -1.02 -15.62 21.11
CA ASP A 455 0.19 -15.25 21.87
C ASP A 455 0.25 -13.73 22.13
N TYR A 456 -0.27 -12.95 21.19
CA TYR A 456 -0.34 -11.50 21.30
C TYR A 456 -1.77 -11.03 21.04
N LYS A 457 -2.28 -10.18 21.93
CA LYS A 457 -3.67 -9.70 21.89
C LYS A 457 -3.70 -8.19 21.69
N ILE A 458 -4.40 -7.76 20.64
CA ILE A 458 -4.55 -6.33 20.28
C ILE A 458 -6.05 -6.05 20.14
N SER A 459 -6.56 -4.98 20.76
CA SER A 459 -7.97 -4.62 20.69
C SER A 459 -8.16 -3.13 20.40
N THR A 460 -9.21 -2.82 19.64
CA THR A 460 -9.72 -1.45 19.49
C THR A 460 -10.81 -1.13 20.52
N ILE A 461 -11.29 -2.14 21.22
CA ILE A 461 -12.26 -1.99 22.29
C ILE A 461 -11.48 -1.86 23.59
N ASN A 462 -11.82 -0.86 24.39
CA ASN A 462 -11.19 -0.67 25.70
C ASN A 462 -11.58 -1.82 26.63
N ASN A 463 -10.59 -2.60 27.03
CA ASN A 463 -10.77 -3.74 27.92
C ASN A 463 -9.90 -3.55 29.16
N ALA A 464 -10.38 -4.01 30.31
CA ALA A 464 -9.65 -3.94 31.59
C ALA A 464 -8.49 -4.94 31.70
N ASP A 465 -8.34 -5.88 30.76
CA ASP A 465 -7.27 -6.87 30.77
C ASP A 465 -5.93 -6.24 30.32
N GLU A 466 -4.97 -6.15 31.23
CA GLU A 466 -3.63 -5.60 31.00
C GLU A 466 -2.82 -6.37 29.95
N ASN A 467 -3.17 -7.62 29.67
CA ASN A 467 -2.53 -8.44 28.64
C ASN A 467 -2.96 -8.07 27.22
N ILE A 468 -4.03 -7.28 27.08
CA ILE A 468 -4.57 -6.84 25.79
C ILE A 468 -4.03 -5.44 25.47
N LYS A 469 -3.31 -5.34 24.36
CA LYS A 469 -2.81 -4.04 23.87
C LYS A 469 -3.96 -3.23 23.28
N TYR A 470 -4.40 -2.21 23.99
CA TYR A 470 -5.40 -1.28 23.49
C TYR A 470 -4.83 -0.32 22.43
N CYS A 471 -5.53 -0.18 21.33
CA CYS A 471 -5.26 0.75 20.23
C CYS A 471 -6.48 1.64 20.02
N LYS A 472 -6.31 2.96 20.08
CA LYS A 472 -7.41 3.95 19.96
C LYS A 472 -8.09 3.97 18.60
N SER A 473 -7.38 3.50 17.56
CA SER A 473 -7.85 3.55 16.19
C SER A 473 -7.27 2.41 15.37
N TYR A 474 -7.89 2.10 14.24
CA TYR A 474 -7.34 1.14 13.28
C TYR A 474 -5.98 1.54 12.73
N TYR A 475 -5.69 2.85 12.65
CA TYR A 475 -4.36 3.33 12.31
C TYR A 475 -3.31 2.89 13.35
N ASP A 476 -3.64 2.96 14.63
CA ASP A 476 -2.77 2.53 15.71
C ASP A 476 -2.57 1.01 15.70
N VAL A 477 -3.60 0.24 15.33
CA VAL A 477 -3.49 -1.21 15.12
C VAL A 477 -2.46 -1.51 14.02
N LEU A 478 -2.59 -0.91 12.84
CA LEU A 478 -1.63 -1.11 11.74
C LEU A 478 -0.22 -0.65 12.11
N LYS A 479 -0.09 0.38 12.92
CA LYS A 479 1.19 0.82 13.47
C LYS A 479 1.76 -0.20 14.46
N GLN A 480 0.92 -0.78 15.32
CA GLN A 480 1.33 -1.82 16.26
C GLN A 480 1.79 -3.09 15.54
N ILE A 481 1.04 -3.56 14.53
CA ILE A 481 1.44 -4.68 13.67
C ILE A 481 2.80 -4.41 13.03
N SER A 482 2.98 -3.23 12.44
CA SER A 482 4.25 -2.82 11.85
C SER A 482 5.38 -2.79 12.88
N THR A 483 5.10 -2.33 14.10
CA THR A 483 6.08 -2.32 15.20
C THR A 483 6.47 -3.74 15.60
N MET A 484 5.51 -4.65 15.74
CA MET A 484 5.77 -6.07 16.09
C MET A 484 6.56 -6.75 14.97
N TYR A 485 6.16 -6.57 13.72
CA TYR A 485 6.83 -7.18 12.58
C TYR A 485 8.30 -6.74 12.45
N TYR A 486 8.58 -5.46 12.71
CA TYR A 486 9.92 -4.89 12.54
C TYR A 486 10.73 -4.76 13.84
N SER A 487 10.25 -5.21 14.98
CA SER A 487 10.94 -5.08 16.27
C SER A 487 11.72 -6.33 16.64
N LYS A 488 12.97 -6.15 17.07
CA LYS A 488 13.79 -7.22 17.64
C LYS A 488 13.23 -7.79 18.94
N LYS A 489 12.34 -7.05 19.63
CA LYS A 489 11.71 -7.50 20.89
C LYS A 489 10.91 -8.78 20.72
N TYR A 490 10.37 -9.02 19.54
CA TYR A 490 9.51 -10.15 19.21
C TYR A 490 10.23 -11.26 18.44
N GLN A 491 11.54 -11.10 18.21
CA GLN A 491 12.38 -12.20 17.74
C GLN A 491 12.57 -13.22 18.87
N GLU A 492 12.43 -14.48 18.57
CA GLU A 492 12.88 -15.53 19.48
C GLU A 492 14.39 -15.35 19.68
N LYS A 493 14.81 -15.41 20.92
CA LYS A 493 16.24 -15.61 21.21
C LYS A 493 16.51 -17.06 20.81
N GLU A 494 17.25 -17.22 19.71
CA GLU A 494 17.85 -18.52 19.33
C GLU A 494 18.61 -19.14 20.48
#